data_f1cf759f263778612138a5889c2f2aa0
#
_entry.id   f1cf759f263778612138a5889c2f2aa0
#
_cell.length_a   1.000
_cell.length_b   1.000
_cell.length_c   1.000
_cell.angle_alpha   90.00
_cell.angle_beta   90.00
_cell.angle_gamma   90.00
#
_symmetry.space_group_name_H-M   'P 1'
#
loop_
_entity.id
_entity.type
_entity.pdbx_description
1 polymer ?
#
loop_
_entity_poly.entity_id
_entity_poly.type
_entity_poly.pdbx_seq_one_letter_code
_entity_poly.pdbx_strand_id
1 'polypeptide(L)'
;LVIGVQFLLWTTSGLIFSWNSIESVRGENLIRSQEPLNLRSQEIDDLGELLDSPALAMREDDIVVSALLRTMLDRPVFELTIVRNKKQLVVLVDAVSGKQLSPIDEVMAKRIAQSDFADDAEVRSVEFVESVGSHSEYRGKELPAYRVEMEHTTDTVIYVSANRGAVTTRRNNQWR
;
A
#
# COMPACT_ATOMS: atom_id res chain seq x y z
N LEU A 1 -5.43 2.77 50.64
CA LEU A 1 -6.47 2.23 49.74
C LEU A 1 -6.30 2.73 48.31
N VAL A 2 -6.14 4.06 48.08
CA VAL A 2 -6.02 4.69 46.75
C VAL A 2 -4.82 4.13 45.96
N ILE A 3 -3.64 4.00 46.57
CA ILE A 3 -2.43 3.49 45.92
C ILE A 3 -2.62 2.03 45.46
N GLY A 4 -3.29 1.19 46.28
CA GLY A 4 -3.56 -0.20 45.91
C GLY A 4 -4.50 -0.34 44.72
N VAL A 5 -5.53 0.49 44.63
CA VAL A 5 -6.45 0.53 43.50
C VAL A 5 -5.72 1.00 42.23
N GLN A 6 -4.88 2.01 42.36
CA GLN A 6 -4.10 2.53 41.23
C GLN A 6 -3.11 1.48 40.71
N PHE A 7 -2.47 0.76 41.59
CA PHE A 7 -1.55 -0.34 41.21
C PHE A 7 -2.28 -1.49 40.52
N LEU A 8 -3.46 -1.87 41.01
CA LEU A 8 -4.31 -2.87 40.36
C LEU A 8 -4.74 -2.43 38.96
N LEU A 9 -5.14 -1.18 38.80
CA LEU A 9 -5.53 -0.64 37.48
C LEU A 9 -4.36 -0.67 36.49
N TRP A 10 -3.18 -0.29 36.94
CA TRP A 10 -1.97 -0.32 36.08
C TRP A 10 -1.56 -1.75 35.71
N THR A 11 -1.60 -2.66 36.66
CA THR A 11 -1.27 -4.08 36.43
C THR A 11 -2.29 -4.72 35.50
N THR A 12 -3.59 -4.46 35.68
CA THR A 12 -4.63 -5.00 34.81
C THR A 12 -4.54 -4.42 33.41
N SER A 13 -4.31 -3.11 33.28
CA SER A 13 -4.06 -2.45 32.01
C SER A 13 -2.85 -3.04 31.28
N GLY A 14 -1.71 -3.21 31.99
CA GLY A 14 -0.52 -3.83 31.44
C GLY A 14 -0.74 -5.27 30.96
N LEU A 15 -1.56 -6.05 31.70
CA LEU A 15 -1.89 -7.41 31.31
C LEU A 15 -2.74 -7.44 30.03
N ILE A 16 -3.71 -6.55 29.88
CA ILE A 16 -4.56 -6.43 28.68
C ILE A 16 -3.70 -6.07 27.47
N PHE A 17 -2.76 -5.13 27.62
CA PHE A 17 -1.83 -4.76 26.55
C PHE A 17 -0.86 -5.89 26.19
N SER A 18 -0.44 -6.69 27.17
CA SER A 18 0.44 -7.85 26.96
C SER A 18 -0.26 -9.03 26.28
N TRP A 19 -1.57 -9.11 26.37
CA TRP A 19 -2.36 -10.21 25.78
C TRP A 19 -2.69 -10.01 24.30
N ASN A 20 -2.73 -8.76 23.86
CA ASN A 20 -2.93 -8.45 22.45
C ASN A 20 -1.57 -8.32 21.77
N SER A 21 -1.24 -9.24 20.86
CA SER A 21 -0.03 -9.11 20.07
C SER A 21 -0.11 -7.88 19.17
N ILE A 22 0.99 -7.14 19.06
CA ILE A 22 1.05 -5.93 18.22
C ILE A 22 0.79 -6.23 16.76
N GLU A 23 1.15 -7.43 16.31
CA GLU A 23 0.89 -7.95 14.97
C GLU A 23 -0.60 -8.07 14.70
N SER A 24 -1.36 -8.58 15.70
CA SER A 24 -2.82 -8.71 15.61
C SER A 24 -3.49 -7.33 15.52
N VAL A 25 -3.06 -6.37 16.36
CA VAL A 25 -3.60 -5.01 16.36
C VAL A 25 -3.30 -4.30 15.03
N ARG A 26 -2.13 -4.54 14.44
CA ARG A 26 -1.74 -3.97 13.15
C ARG A 26 -2.31 -4.72 11.95
N GLY A 27 -2.94 -5.88 12.16
CA GLY A 27 -3.42 -6.74 11.09
C GLY A 27 -2.31 -7.41 10.29
N GLU A 28 -1.10 -7.52 10.85
CA GLU A 28 0.04 -8.15 10.18
C GLU A 28 -0.15 -9.67 10.02
N ASN A 29 -0.95 -10.28 10.88
CA ASN A 29 -1.39 -11.67 10.78
C ASN A 29 -2.33 -11.94 9.60
N LEU A 30 -2.88 -10.89 8.98
CA LEU A 30 -3.77 -10.96 7.82
C LEU A 30 -3.05 -10.58 6.52
N ILE A 31 -1.72 -10.58 6.52
CA ILE A 31 -0.90 -10.32 5.34
C ILE A 31 -0.54 -11.65 4.68
N ARG A 32 -0.89 -11.79 3.41
CA ARG A 32 -0.45 -12.94 2.61
C ARG A 32 1.03 -12.79 2.27
N SER A 33 1.83 -13.80 2.63
CA SER A 33 3.22 -13.85 2.19
C SER A 33 3.23 -14.07 0.68
N GLN A 34 3.74 -13.08 -0.06
CA GLN A 34 3.92 -13.22 -1.51
C GLN A 34 5.25 -13.92 -1.78
N GLU A 35 5.23 -14.90 -2.67
CA GLU A 35 6.47 -15.50 -3.15
C GLU A 35 7.26 -14.46 -3.95
N PRO A 36 8.57 -14.33 -3.71
CA PRO A 36 9.38 -13.38 -4.46
C PRO A 36 9.47 -13.81 -5.94
N LEU A 37 9.15 -12.87 -6.83
CA LEU A 37 9.30 -13.09 -8.26
C LEU A 37 10.78 -13.24 -8.60
N ASN A 38 11.13 -14.29 -9.35
CA ASN A 38 12.48 -14.44 -9.85
C ASN A 38 12.71 -13.49 -11.04
N LEU A 39 13.31 -12.35 -10.78
CA LEU A 39 13.59 -11.33 -11.80
C LEU A 39 14.51 -11.79 -12.92
N ARG A 40 15.35 -12.85 -12.68
CA ARG A 40 16.20 -13.43 -13.72
C ARG A 40 15.44 -14.17 -14.81
N SER A 41 14.23 -14.65 -14.50
CA SER A 41 13.36 -15.34 -15.45
C SER A 41 12.38 -14.43 -16.17
N GLN A 42 12.41 -13.13 -15.87
CA GLN A 42 11.55 -12.12 -16.50
C GLN A 42 12.28 -11.41 -17.61
N GLU A 43 11.59 -11.18 -18.71
CA GLU A 43 12.03 -10.22 -19.72
C GLU A 43 11.80 -8.83 -19.14
N ILE A 44 12.87 -8.09 -18.89
CA ILE A 44 12.85 -6.74 -18.36
C ILE A 44 13.56 -5.86 -19.37
N ASP A 45 12.87 -4.87 -19.89
CA ASP A 45 13.43 -3.93 -20.84
C ASP A 45 14.50 -3.02 -20.20
N ASP A 46 15.37 -2.49 -21.00
CA ASP A 46 16.37 -1.51 -20.55
C ASP A 46 15.67 -0.26 -20.02
N LEU A 47 16.06 0.17 -18.83
CA LEU A 47 15.44 1.33 -18.18
C LEU A 47 15.61 2.60 -19.02
N GLY A 48 16.75 2.76 -19.71
CA GLY A 48 16.99 3.92 -20.57
C GLY A 48 16.01 3.97 -21.73
N GLU A 49 15.79 2.83 -22.41
CA GLU A 49 14.82 2.74 -23.51
C GLU A 49 13.39 2.97 -23.02
N LEU A 50 13.05 2.48 -21.81
CA LEU A 50 11.75 2.72 -21.20
C LEU A 50 11.52 4.21 -20.90
N LEU A 51 12.53 4.92 -20.40
CA LEU A 51 12.43 6.35 -20.08
C LEU A 51 12.23 7.21 -21.33
N ASP A 52 12.78 6.79 -22.46
CA ASP A 52 12.64 7.46 -23.77
C ASP A 52 11.34 7.06 -24.50
N SER A 53 10.59 6.12 -23.95
CA SER A 53 9.36 5.62 -24.55
C SER A 53 8.25 6.67 -24.56
N PRO A 54 7.59 6.90 -25.72
CA PRO A 54 6.41 7.78 -25.77
C PRO A 54 5.19 7.24 -24.99
N ALA A 55 5.21 5.97 -24.61
CA ALA A 55 4.18 5.36 -23.76
C ALA A 55 4.26 5.83 -22.30
N LEU A 56 5.40 6.41 -21.91
CA LEU A 56 5.61 7.03 -20.62
C LEU A 56 5.41 8.54 -20.74
N ALA A 57 4.39 9.09 -20.06
CA ALA A 57 4.06 10.52 -20.13
C ALA A 57 5.08 11.40 -19.37
N MET A 58 6.36 11.22 -19.69
CA MET A 58 7.46 12.05 -19.18
C MET A 58 7.50 13.40 -19.91
N ARG A 59 7.92 14.44 -19.20
CA ARG A 59 8.18 15.77 -19.76
C ARG A 59 9.67 16.01 -19.87
N GLU A 60 10.08 16.87 -20.76
CA GLU A 60 11.51 17.23 -20.95
C GLU A 60 12.17 17.80 -19.69
N ASP A 61 11.39 18.40 -18.78
CA ASP A 61 11.86 18.97 -17.52
C ASP A 61 11.77 18.02 -16.32
N ASP A 62 11.33 16.77 -16.54
CA ASP A 62 11.30 15.75 -15.50
C ASP A 62 12.70 15.22 -15.19
N ILE A 63 13.05 15.17 -13.90
CA ILE A 63 14.30 14.59 -13.43
C ILE A 63 13.99 13.30 -12.72
N VAL A 64 14.45 12.17 -13.26
CA VAL A 64 14.36 10.86 -12.59
C VAL A 64 15.43 10.80 -11.51
N VAL A 65 15.02 10.71 -10.25
CA VAL A 65 15.94 10.66 -9.10
C VAL A 65 16.11 9.26 -8.54
N SER A 66 15.16 8.38 -8.80
CA SER A 66 15.32 6.96 -8.47
C SER A 66 14.43 6.07 -9.34
N ALA A 67 14.88 4.84 -9.57
CA ALA A 67 14.11 3.78 -10.18
C ALA A 67 14.25 2.52 -9.31
N LEU A 68 13.15 2.00 -8.84
CA LEU A 68 13.09 0.79 -8.04
C LEU A 68 12.34 -0.30 -8.83
N LEU A 69 13.03 -1.37 -9.16
CA LEU A 69 12.41 -2.57 -9.73
C LEU A 69 11.80 -3.40 -8.61
N ARG A 70 10.50 -3.68 -8.70
CA ARG A 70 9.77 -4.51 -7.74
C ARG A 70 8.66 -5.30 -8.41
N THR A 71 8.08 -6.20 -7.66
CA THR A 71 6.90 -6.95 -8.07
C THR A 71 5.63 -6.20 -7.69
N MET A 72 4.65 -6.17 -8.60
CA MET A 72 3.28 -5.77 -8.33
C MET A 72 2.34 -6.85 -8.87
N LEU A 73 1.63 -7.50 -7.96
CA LEU A 73 0.95 -8.77 -8.29
C LEU A 73 2.00 -9.76 -8.84
N ASP A 74 1.79 -10.31 -10.02
CA ASP A 74 2.70 -11.31 -10.60
C ASP A 74 3.57 -10.74 -11.74
N ARG A 75 3.83 -9.41 -11.75
CA ARG A 75 4.60 -8.75 -12.80
C ARG A 75 5.69 -7.83 -12.26
N PRO A 76 6.83 -7.71 -12.96
CA PRO A 76 7.84 -6.72 -12.63
C PRO A 76 7.37 -5.32 -13.03
N VAL A 77 7.61 -4.35 -12.17
CA VAL A 77 7.32 -2.94 -12.41
C VAL A 77 8.46 -2.05 -11.95
N PHE A 78 8.71 -0.96 -12.66
CA PHE A 78 9.54 0.12 -12.16
C PHE A 78 8.69 1.14 -11.42
N GLU A 79 9.07 1.42 -10.19
CA GLU A 79 8.59 2.56 -9.44
C GLU A 79 9.60 3.69 -9.59
N LEU A 80 9.26 4.68 -10.40
CA LEU A 80 10.09 5.84 -10.69
C LEU A 80 9.73 6.97 -9.74
N THR A 81 10.73 7.56 -9.08
CA THR A 81 10.57 8.84 -8.40
C THR A 81 11.11 9.92 -9.31
N ILE A 82 10.25 10.84 -9.69
CA ILE A 82 10.60 11.97 -10.54
C ILE A 82 10.43 13.30 -9.82
N VAL A 83 11.24 14.29 -10.17
CA VAL A 83 11.07 15.68 -9.72
C VAL A 83 10.53 16.50 -10.88
N ARG A 84 9.35 17.06 -10.70
CA ARG A 84 8.65 17.97 -11.61
C ARG A 84 8.26 19.24 -10.87
N ASN A 85 8.67 20.41 -11.33
CA ASN A 85 8.37 21.68 -10.67
C ASN A 85 8.73 21.69 -9.17
N LYS A 86 9.87 21.15 -8.79
CA LYS A 86 10.35 21.00 -7.40
C LYS A 86 9.49 20.10 -6.50
N LYS A 87 8.54 19.35 -7.05
CA LYS A 87 7.73 18.38 -6.34
C LYS A 87 8.16 16.96 -6.75
N GLN A 88 8.26 16.08 -5.76
CA GLN A 88 8.46 14.66 -6.02
C GLN A 88 7.12 14.02 -6.40
N LEU A 89 7.13 13.24 -7.46
CA LEU A 89 6.02 12.44 -7.95
C LEU A 89 6.50 11.00 -8.10
N VAL A 90 5.57 10.07 -7.95
CA VAL A 90 5.84 8.66 -8.22
C VAL A 90 5.08 8.25 -9.46
N VAL A 91 5.78 7.59 -10.37
CA VAL A 91 5.23 7.03 -11.60
C VAL A 91 5.52 5.54 -11.62
N LEU A 92 4.50 4.74 -11.85
CA LEU A 92 4.61 3.30 -11.95
C LEU A 92 4.59 2.90 -13.40
N VAL A 93 5.55 2.07 -13.81
CA VAL A 93 5.76 1.63 -15.19
C VAL A 93 5.86 0.11 -15.22
N ASP A 94 5.19 -0.52 -16.16
CA ASP A 94 5.37 -1.95 -16.44
C ASP A 94 6.76 -2.17 -17.00
N ALA A 95 7.56 -3.05 -16.36
CA ALA A 95 8.97 -3.22 -16.70
C ALA A 95 9.21 -4.02 -17.99
N VAL A 96 8.16 -4.60 -18.57
CA VAL A 96 8.22 -5.38 -19.82
C VAL A 96 7.75 -4.56 -21.01
N SER A 97 6.68 -3.78 -20.84
CA SER A 97 6.05 -3.05 -21.94
C SER A 97 6.34 -1.55 -21.96
N GLY A 98 6.96 -1.00 -20.92
CA GLY A 98 7.18 0.44 -20.77
C GLY A 98 5.91 1.25 -20.57
N LYS A 99 4.75 0.59 -20.43
CA LYS A 99 3.48 1.29 -20.26
C LYS A 99 3.36 1.89 -18.86
N GLN A 100 2.99 3.16 -18.79
CA GLN A 100 2.65 3.79 -17.52
C GLN A 100 1.40 3.12 -16.93
N LEU A 101 1.49 2.69 -15.69
CA LEU A 101 0.40 2.06 -14.93
C LEU A 101 -0.26 3.00 -13.94
N SER A 102 0.47 4.02 -13.45
CA SER A 102 -0.07 4.99 -12.50
C SER A 102 -0.77 6.19 -13.19
N PRO A 103 -1.82 6.74 -12.59
CA PRO A 103 -2.49 6.19 -11.42
C PRO A 103 -3.20 4.88 -11.76
N ILE A 104 -3.15 3.90 -10.84
CA ILE A 104 -3.90 2.66 -11.02
C ILE A 104 -5.40 2.92 -10.93
N ASP A 105 -6.20 2.05 -11.54
CA ASP A 105 -7.64 2.09 -11.46
C ASP A 105 -8.20 1.29 -10.25
N GLU A 106 -9.51 1.37 -10.06
CA GLU A 106 -10.24 0.67 -9.01
C GLU A 106 -10.09 -0.86 -9.10
N VAL A 107 -10.11 -1.40 -10.32
CA VAL A 107 -9.99 -2.85 -10.56
C VAL A 107 -8.61 -3.34 -10.10
N MET A 108 -7.57 -2.59 -10.43
CA MET A 108 -6.20 -2.89 -10.00
C MET A 108 -6.06 -2.77 -8.48
N ALA A 109 -6.62 -1.71 -7.88
CA ALA A 109 -6.60 -1.51 -6.43
C ALA A 109 -7.29 -2.66 -5.69
N LYS A 110 -8.45 -3.11 -6.17
CA LYS A 110 -9.16 -4.29 -5.65
C LYS A 110 -8.29 -5.54 -5.70
N ARG A 111 -7.65 -5.83 -6.84
CA ARG A 111 -6.77 -6.99 -7.00
C ARG A 111 -5.56 -6.93 -6.06
N ILE A 112 -4.95 -5.75 -5.90
CA ILE A 112 -3.83 -5.56 -4.98
C ILE A 112 -4.26 -5.83 -3.53
N ALA A 113 -5.40 -5.30 -3.10
CA ALA A 113 -5.91 -5.54 -1.76
C ALA A 113 -6.23 -7.02 -1.52
N GLN A 114 -6.86 -7.70 -2.48
CA GLN A 114 -7.15 -9.14 -2.39
C GLN A 114 -5.89 -10.00 -2.36
N SER A 115 -4.86 -9.65 -3.15
CA SER A 115 -3.59 -10.39 -3.15
C SER A 115 -2.79 -10.23 -1.86
N ASP A 116 -2.98 -9.10 -1.18
CA ASP A 116 -2.32 -8.77 0.08
C ASP A 116 -3.00 -9.43 1.29
N PHE A 117 -4.31 -9.67 1.21
CA PHE A 117 -5.09 -10.24 2.30
C PHE A 117 -4.86 -11.76 2.40
N ALA A 118 -4.58 -12.26 3.61
CA ALA A 118 -4.21 -13.66 3.81
C ALA A 118 -5.37 -14.62 3.59
N ASP A 119 -6.57 -14.22 4.01
CA ASP A 119 -7.77 -15.03 3.89
C ASP A 119 -8.45 -14.81 2.53
N ASP A 120 -9.20 -15.81 2.07
CA ASP A 120 -10.02 -15.67 0.88
C ASP A 120 -11.30 -14.89 1.25
N ALA A 121 -11.23 -13.56 1.08
CA ALA A 121 -12.33 -12.66 1.35
C ALA A 121 -12.70 -11.85 0.10
N GLU A 122 -13.99 -11.64 -0.08
CA GLU A 122 -14.49 -10.73 -1.12
C GLU A 122 -14.27 -9.27 -0.71
N VAL A 123 -14.26 -8.41 -1.70
CA VAL A 123 -14.23 -6.97 -1.46
C VAL A 123 -15.66 -6.47 -1.36
N ARG A 124 -15.99 -5.86 -0.23
CA ARG A 124 -17.30 -5.26 0.06
C ARG A 124 -17.48 -3.94 -0.67
N SER A 125 -16.48 -3.08 -0.64
CA SER A 125 -16.53 -1.77 -1.29
C SER A 125 -15.14 -1.25 -1.63
N VAL A 126 -15.07 -0.38 -2.64
CA VAL A 126 -13.88 0.39 -3.01
C VAL A 126 -14.27 1.86 -3.12
N GLU A 127 -13.49 2.73 -2.49
CA GLU A 127 -13.69 4.17 -2.49
C GLU A 127 -12.40 4.87 -2.89
N PHE A 128 -12.47 5.82 -3.82
CA PHE A 128 -11.33 6.65 -4.19
C PHE A 128 -11.21 7.85 -3.26
N VAL A 129 -10.05 8.01 -2.62
CA VAL A 129 -9.77 9.00 -1.59
C VAL A 129 -8.74 9.99 -2.09
N GLU A 130 -9.18 11.21 -2.43
CA GLU A 130 -8.29 12.30 -2.87
C GLU A 130 -7.80 13.16 -1.71
N SER A 131 -8.59 13.26 -0.65
CA SER A 131 -8.25 14.05 0.53
C SER A 131 -8.81 13.43 1.80
N VAL A 132 -8.18 13.72 2.94
CA VAL A 132 -8.63 13.24 4.24
C VAL A 132 -8.65 14.34 5.29
N GLY A 133 -9.62 14.29 6.18
CA GLY A 133 -9.70 15.20 7.33
C GLY A 133 -8.67 14.88 8.42
N SER A 134 -8.53 15.81 9.38
CA SER A 134 -7.57 15.69 10.49
C SER A 134 -7.80 14.49 11.41
N HIS A 135 -9.02 13.94 11.43
CA HIS A 135 -9.42 12.79 12.26
C HIS A 135 -9.47 11.47 11.47
N SER A 136 -9.09 11.48 10.18
CA SER A 136 -9.09 10.27 9.37
C SER A 136 -8.04 9.26 9.86
N GLU A 137 -8.40 7.98 9.82
CA GLU A 137 -7.47 6.86 10.07
C GLU A 137 -6.33 6.78 9.04
N TYR A 138 -6.48 7.43 7.89
CA TYR A 138 -5.49 7.51 6.81
C TYR A 138 -4.66 8.80 6.82
N ARG A 139 -4.79 9.62 7.86
CA ARG A 139 -4.07 10.88 8.01
C ARG A 139 -2.55 10.72 7.89
N GLY A 140 -1.90 11.63 7.17
CA GLY A 140 -0.44 11.66 7.00
C GLY A 140 0.11 10.58 6.07
N LYS A 141 -0.75 9.93 5.30
CA LYS A 141 -0.38 8.96 4.27
C LYS A 141 -0.48 9.57 2.89
N GLU A 142 0.13 8.89 1.91
CA GLU A 142 0.16 9.31 0.51
C GLU A 142 -1.25 9.29 -0.11
N LEU A 143 -1.56 10.36 -0.83
CA LEU A 143 -2.80 10.52 -1.61
C LEU A 143 -2.47 10.78 -3.09
N PRO A 144 -3.35 10.45 -4.03
CA PRO A 144 -4.62 9.77 -3.83
C PRO A 144 -4.46 8.27 -3.53
N ALA A 145 -5.47 7.69 -2.90
CA ALA A 145 -5.48 6.28 -2.54
C ALA A 145 -6.86 5.66 -2.73
N TYR A 146 -6.92 4.35 -2.83
CA TYR A 146 -8.14 3.57 -2.76
C TYR A 146 -8.31 2.99 -1.36
N ARG A 147 -9.48 3.19 -0.78
CA ARG A 147 -9.92 2.55 0.45
C ARG A 147 -10.72 1.32 0.07
N VAL A 148 -10.20 0.14 0.36
CA VAL A 148 -10.79 -1.16 0.03
C VAL A 148 -11.26 -1.84 1.31
N GLU A 149 -12.56 -2.05 1.45
CA GLU A 149 -13.15 -2.82 2.55
C GLU A 149 -13.24 -4.28 2.19
N MET A 150 -12.67 -5.14 3.05
CA MET A 150 -12.77 -6.58 2.90
C MET A 150 -14.03 -7.09 3.60
N GLU A 151 -14.74 -8.05 2.98
CA GLU A 151 -15.86 -8.73 3.60
C GLU A 151 -15.35 -9.83 4.54
N HIS A 152 -14.94 -9.41 5.73
CA HIS A 152 -14.34 -10.29 6.71
C HIS A 152 -14.76 -9.88 8.13
N THR A 153 -14.72 -10.84 9.08
CA THR A 153 -15.15 -10.63 10.48
C THR A 153 -14.33 -9.60 11.25
N THR A 154 -13.14 -9.28 10.76
CA THR A 154 -12.26 -8.26 11.34
C THR A 154 -12.55 -6.85 10.82
N ASP A 155 -13.52 -6.66 9.91
CA ASP A 155 -13.82 -5.39 9.24
C ASP A 155 -12.56 -4.68 8.72
N THR A 156 -11.67 -5.46 8.09
CA THR A 156 -10.39 -4.94 7.61
C THR A 156 -10.58 -4.01 6.43
N VAL A 157 -9.92 -2.86 6.51
CA VAL A 157 -9.79 -1.89 5.43
C VAL A 157 -8.33 -1.82 4.99
N ILE A 158 -8.10 -1.94 3.69
CA ILE A 158 -6.79 -1.86 3.07
C ILE A 158 -6.72 -0.60 2.22
N TYR A 159 -5.71 0.21 2.46
CA TYR A 159 -5.46 1.41 1.65
C TYR A 159 -4.37 1.15 0.63
N VAL A 160 -4.68 1.39 -0.64
CA VAL A 160 -3.78 1.18 -1.78
C VAL A 160 -3.47 2.53 -2.41
N SER A 161 -2.18 2.90 -2.50
CA SER A 161 -1.77 4.14 -3.19
C SER A 161 -2.09 4.04 -4.68
N ALA A 162 -2.78 5.05 -5.22
CA ALA A 162 -3.09 5.12 -6.64
C ALA A 162 -1.82 5.31 -7.50
N ASN A 163 -0.82 6.01 -6.98
CA ASN A 163 0.40 6.28 -7.73
C ASN A 163 1.41 5.13 -7.65
N ARG A 164 1.46 4.42 -6.51
CA ARG A 164 2.42 3.33 -6.31
C ARG A 164 1.87 1.95 -6.64
N GLY A 165 0.53 1.77 -6.67
CA GLY A 165 -0.03 0.43 -6.79
C GLY A 165 0.48 -0.50 -5.67
N ALA A 166 0.50 0.01 -4.44
CA ALA A 166 1.00 -0.73 -3.28
C ALA A 166 0.15 -0.43 -2.04
N VAL A 167 0.03 -1.41 -1.16
CA VAL A 167 -0.65 -1.24 0.12
C VAL A 167 0.17 -0.31 1.01
N THR A 168 -0.46 0.76 1.50
CA THR A 168 0.16 1.77 2.36
C THR A 168 -0.17 1.59 3.83
N THR A 169 -1.34 1.08 4.14
CA THR A 169 -1.74 0.76 5.52
C THR A 169 -2.97 -0.16 5.54
N ARG A 170 -3.13 -0.86 6.65
CA ARG A 170 -4.28 -1.70 6.97
C ARG A 170 -4.89 -1.22 8.27
N ARG A 171 -6.21 -1.36 8.41
CA ARG A 171 -6.96 -1.05 9.63
C ARG A 171 -8.01 -2.13 9.84
N ASN A 172 -8.11 -2.63 11.03
CA ASN A 172 -9.11 -3.61 11.44
C ASN A 172 -9.94 -3.06 12.62
N ASN A 173 -10.93 -3.82 13.06
CA ASN A 173 -11.80 -3.43 14.17
C ASN A 173 -11.06 -3.31 15.52
N GLN A 174 -9.92 -3.98 15.71
CA GLN A 174 -9.11 -3.87 16.92
C GLN A 174 -8.30 -2.57 16.96
N TRP A 175 -7.99 -2.01 15.80
CA TRP A 175 -7.26 -0.74 15.70
C TRP A 175 -8.18 0.48 15.86
N ARG A 176 -9.45 0.38 15.48
CA ARG A 176 -10.47 1.44 15.59
C ARG A 176 -11.08 1.51 16.97
#